data_e775e1956b8937156db1336dad539299
#
_entry.id   e775e1956b8937156db1336dad539299
#
_cell.length_a   1.000
_cell.length_b   1.000
_cell.length_c   1.000
_cell.angle_alpha   90.00
_cell.angle_beta   90.00
_cell.angle_gamma   90.00
#
_symmetry.space_group_name_H-M   'P 1'
#
loop_
_entity.id
_entity.type
_entity.pdbx_description
1 polymer ?
#
loop_
_entity_poly.entity_id
_entity_poly.type
_entity_poly.pdbx_seq_one_letter_code
_entity_poly.pdbx_strand_id
1 'polypeptide(L)'
;MELVGIDERLRQSYPHELDGGRRQRVGIARALALSPEVIVCDEPVSALDVSVQAQILNLFMDLQEQMGNAYIFVTHDLSVVRHIADSIMVMYLGQAVEIAPTETLFEHTLHPYTKALFSAIPSVDIHKPRAAIWGKQFR
;
A
#
# COMPACT_ATOMS: atom_id res chain seq x y z
N MET A 1 -3.78 -13.44 -18.30
CA MET A 1 -2.90 -14.14 -17.34
C MET A 1 -1.46 -13.67 -17.48
N GLU A 2 -0.99 -13.46 -18.66
CA GLU A 2 0.36 -12.94 -18.95
C GLU A 2 0.60 -11.57 -18.30
N LEU A 3 -0.36 -10.64 -18.41
CA LEU A 3 -0.30 -9.30 -17.83
C LEU A 3 -0.01 -9.25 -16.32
N VAL A 4 -0.48 -10.24 -15.57
CA VAL A 4 -0.27 -10.34 -14.12
C VAL A 4 0.76 -11.40 -13.73
N GLY A 5 1.50 -11.95 -14.70
CA GLY A 5 2.57 -12.92 -14.47
C GLY A 5 2.07 -14.25 -13.87
N ILE A 6 0.88 -14.71 -14.26
CA ILE A 6 0.36 -16.03 -13.88
C ILE A 6 0.63 -17.02 -15.01
N ASP A 7 1.28 -18.15 -14.68
CA ASP A 7 1.53 -19.25 -15.60
C ASP A 7 0.19 -19.81 -16.13
N GLU A 8 0.11 -20.02 -17.44
CA GLU A 8 -1.11 -20.52 -18.09
C GLU A 8 -1.52 -21.92 -17.62
N ARG A 9 -0.59 -22.72 -17.13
CA ARG A 9 -0.85 -24.03 -16.52
C ARG A 9 -1.78 -23.95 -15.31
N LEU A 10 -1.80 -22.79 -14.62
CA LEU A 10 -2.64 -22.54 -13.45
C LEU A 10 -4.06 -22.11 -13.79
N ARG A 11 -4.40 -21.99 -15.09
CA ARG A 11 -5.71 -21.53 -15.56
C ARG A 11 -6.89 -22.36 -15.04
N GLN A 12 -6.67 -23.65 -14.79
CA GLN A 12 -7.67 -24.56 -14.27
C GLN A 12 -7.50 -24.91 -12.80
N SER A 13 -6.54 -24.26 -12.11
CA SER A 13 -6.31 -24.50 -10.69
C SER A 13 -7.42 -23.90 -9.83
N TYR A 14 -7.76 -24.60 -8.77
CA TYR A 14 -8.69 -24.09 -7.76
C TYR A 14 -8.00 -23.06 -6.85
N PRO A 15 -8.76 -22.11 -6.25
CA PRO A 15 -8.18 -21.09 -5.36
C PRO A 15 -7.36 -21.64 -4.19
N HIS A 16 -7.69 -22.81 -3.67
CA HIS A 16 -6.97 -23.44 -2.57
C HIS A 16 -5.63 -24.07 -2.99
N GLU A 17 -5.40 -24.27 -4.27
CA GLU A 17 -4.15 -24.78 -4.82
C GLU A 17 -3.14 -23.66 -5.10
N LEU A 18 -3.57 -22.39 -5.01
CA LEU A 18 -2.74 -21.22 -5.24
C LEU A 18 -2.19 -20.68 -3.92
N ASP A 19 -0.93 -20.26 -3.92
CA ASP A 19 -0.35 -19.48 -2.82
C ASP A 19 -0.97 -18.07 -2.71
N GLY A 20 -0.62 -17.34 -1.65
CA GLY A 20 -1.15 -16.01 -1.40
C GLY A 20 -0.86 -15.01 -2.53
N GLY A 21 0.37 -15.00 -3.04
CA GLY A 21 0.79 -14.12 -4.13
C GLY A 21 0.06 -14.40 -5.44
N ARG A 22 -0.12 -15.68 -5.79
CA ARG A 22 -0.89 -16.07 -6.98
C ARG A 22 -2.36 -15.73 -6.85
N ARG A 23 -2.98 -15.95 -5.69
CA ARG A 23 -4.37 -15.53 -5.41
C ARG A 23 -4.52 -14.01 -5.58
N GLN A 24 -3.56 -13.23 -5.08
CA GLN A 24 -3.57 -11.78 -5.23
C GLN A 24 -3.48 -11.37 -6.70
N ARG A 25 -2.61 -11.99 -7.50
CA ARG A 25 -2.49 -11.75 -8.95
C ARG A 25 -3.80 -12.07 -9.69
N VAL A 26 -4.50 -13.12 -9.29
CA VAL A 26 -5.86 -13.43 -9.83
C VAL A 26 -6.86 -12.33 -9.47
N GLY A 27 -6.83 -11.84 -8.23
CA GLY A 27 -7.66 -10.71 -7.79
C GLY A 27 -7.43 -9.45 -8.64
N ILE A 28 -6.16 -9.11 -8.87
CA ILE A 28 -5.76 -7.98 -9.74
C ILE A 28 -6.25 -8.21 -11.18
N ALA A 29 -6.04 -9.39 -11.75
CA ALA A 29 -6.51 -9.72 -13.10
C ALA A 29 -8.04 -9.58 -13.24
N ARG A 30 -8.80 -9.97 -12.21
CA ARG A 30 -10.26 -9.79 -12.19
C ARG A 30 -10.66 -8.32 -12.18
N ALA A 31 -9.98 -7.48 -11.39
CA ALA A 31 -10.25 -6.04 -11.34
C ALA A 31 -9.98 -5.38 -12.70
N LEU A 32 -8.90 -5.79 -13.37
CA LEU A 32 -8.49 -5.26 -14.69
C LEU A 32 -9.35 -5.77 -15.87
N ALA A 33 -10.12 -6.84 -15.71
CA ALA A 33 -10.88 -7.47 -16.81
C ALA A 33 -11.88 -6.53 -17.49
N LEU A 34 -12.34 -5.48 -16.80
CA LEU A 34 -13.27 -4.49 -17.32
C LEU A 34 -12.58 -3.18 -17.77
N SER A 35 -11.23 -3.16 -17.80
CA SER A 35 -10.44 -1.97 -18.13
C SER A 35 -10.89 -0.71 -17.37
N PRO A 36 -10.95 -0.75 -16.03
CA PRO A 36 -11.42 0.37 -15.23
C PRO A 36 -10.40 1.53 -15.27
N GLU A 37 -10.88 2.76 -15.13
CA GLU A 37 -10.02 3.94 -14.97
C GLU A 37 -9.45 4.04 -13.54
N VAL A 38 -10.19 3.58 -12.55
CA VAL A 38 -9.81 3.63 -11.12
C VAL A 38 -10.00 2.26 -10.47
N ILE A 39 -9.01 1.83 -9.71
CA ILE A 39 -9.04 0.58 -8.94
C ILE A 39 -8.85 0.90 -7.46
N VAL A 40 -9.77 0.42 -6.62
CA VAL A 40 -9.66 0.53 -5.17
C VAL A 40 -9.06 -0.77 -4.62
N CYS A 41 -7.93 -0.64 -3.92
CA CYS A 41 -7.20 -1.73 -3.31
C CYS A 41 -7.27 -1.60 -1.78
N ASP A 42 -8.06 -2.47 -1.15
CA ASP A 42 -8.20 -2.52 0.30
C ASP A 42 -7.23 -3.57 0.87
N GLU A 43 -6.20 -3.11 1.57
CA GLU A 43 -5.12 -3.92 2.13
C GLU A 43 -4.53 -4.98 1.18
N PRO A 44 -4.14 -4.64 -0.05
CA PRO A 44 -3.87 -5.62 -1.10
C PRO A 44 -2.65 -6.51 -0.83
N VAL A 45 -1.82 -6.19 0.15
CA VAL A 45 -0.59 -6.94 0.46
C VAL A 45 -0.45 -7.35 1.93
N SER A 46 -1.43 -7.05 2.78
CA SER A 46 -1.34 -7.24 4.25
C SER A 46 -1.15 -8.69 4.70
N ALA A 47 -1.65 -9.65 3.92
CA ALA A 47 -1.58 -11.09 4.23
C ALA A 47 -0.40 -11.81 3.54
N LEU A 48 0.52 -11.08 2.90
CA LEU A 48 1.63 -11.63 2.14
C LEU A 48 2.96 -11.46 2.90
N ASP A 49 3.91 -12.34 2.65
CA ASP A 49 5.29 -12.16 3.13
C ASP A 49 5.96 -10.99 2.40
N VAL A 50 6.99 -10.40 3.02
CA VAL A 50 7.66 -9.18 2.55
C VAL A 50 8.18 -9.28 1.10
N SER A 51 8.68 -10.46 0.71
CA SER A 51 9.21 -10.65 -0.64
C SER A 51 8.11 -10.68 -1.70
N VAL A 52 6.99 -11.32 -1.38
CA VAL A 52 5.81 -11.36 -2.26
C VAL A 52 5.10 -10.01 -2.28
N GLN A 53 5.04 -9.28 -1.15
CA GLN A 53 4.54 -7.90 -1.12
C GLN A 53 5.27 -7.02 -2.15
N ALA A 54 6.62 -7.02 -2.14
CA ALA A 54 7.42 -6.24 -3.08
C ALA A 54 7.10 -6.59 -4.54
N GLN A 55 6.92 -7.88 -4.86
CA GLN A 55 6.55 -8.31 -6.20
C GLN A 55 5.16 -7.82 -6.63
N ILE A 56 4.20 -7.81 -5.71
CA ILE A 56 2.84 -7.32 -6.01
C ILE A 56 2.83 -5.80 -6.16
N LEU A 57 3.60 -5.06 -5.35
CA LEU A 57 3.71 -3.60 -5.48
C LEU A 57 4.36 -3.21 -6.82
N ASN A 58 5.43 -3.89 -7.22
CA ASN A 58 6.05 -3.68 -8.53
C ASN A 58 5.06 -3.97 -9.66
N LEU A 59 4.26 -5.06 -9.55
CA LEU A 59 3.22 -5.36 -10.51
C LEU A 59 2.19 -4.23 -10.63
N PHE A 60 1.77 -3.59 -9.53
CA PHE A 60 0.85 -2.45 -9.59
C PHE A 60 1.48 -1.25 -10.31
N MET A 61 2.75 -0.96 -10.07
CA MET A 61 3.47 0.12 -10.76
C MET A 61 3.60 -0.16 -12.27
N ASP A 62 3.98 -1.38 -12.64
CA ASP A 62 4.07 -1.80 -14.05
C ASP A 62 2.71 -1.69 -14.75
N LEU A 63 1.63 -2.10 -14.09
CA LEU A 63 0.28 -2.01 -14.62
C LEU A 63 -0.20 -0.56 -14.75
N GLN A 64 0.14 0.30 -13.79
CA GLN A 64 -0.16 1.72 -13.86
C GLN A 64 0.51 2.38 -15.07
N GLU A 65 1.79 2.08 -15.29
CA GLU A 65 2.55 2.60 -16.43
C GLU A 65 1.99 2.10 -17.77
N GLN A 66 1.61 0.82 -17.85
CA GLN A 66 1.11 0.21 -19.08
C GLN A 66 -0.32 0.59 -19.43
N MET A 67 -1.19 0.73 -18.43
CA MET A 67 -2.64 0.89 -18.64
C MET A 67 -3.15 2.31 -18.31
N GLY A 68 -2.37 3.11 -17.58
CA GLY A 68 -2.76 4.46 -17.19
C GLY A 68 -3.88 4.51 -16.14
N ASN A 69 -4.13 3.41 -15.42
CA ASN A 69 -5.14 3.37 -14.36
C ASN A 69 -4.72 4.21 -13.15
N ALA A 70 -5.69 4.78 -12.45
CA ALA A 70 -5.49 5.34 -11.12
C ALA A 70 -5.77 4.29 -10.04
N TYR A 71 -4.99 4.31 -8.96
CA TYR A 71 -5.16 3.41 -7.83
C TYR A 71 -5.47 4.17 -6.54
N ILE A 72 -6.40 3.68 -5.76
CA ILE A 72 -6.65 4.12 -4.39
C ILE A 72 -6.25 2.98 -3.46
N PHE A 73 -5.13 3.13 -2.78
CA PHE A 73 -4.64 2.15 -1.81
C PHE A 73 -5.12 2.48 -0.40
N VAL A 74 -5.83 1.56 0.23
CA VAL A 74 -6.13 1.61 1.66
C VAL A 74 -5.18 0.66 2.36
N THR A 75 -4.34 1.18 3.25
CA THR A 75 -3.34 0.37 3.97
C THR A 75 -2.94 1.04 5.28
N HIS A 76 -2.49 0.25 6.22
CA HIS A 76 -1.86 0.72 7.46
C HIS A 76 -0.33 0.62 7.42
N ASP A 77 0.25 0.05 6.37
CA ASP A 77 1.71 -0.08 6.19
C ASP A 77 2.29 1.16 5.48
N LEU A 78 2.92 2.01 6.27
CA LEU A 78 3.53 3.26 5.79
C LEU A 78 4.73 3.04 4.87
N SER A 79 5.41 1.89 4.96
CA SER A 79 6.50 1.53 4.05
C SER A 79 5.97 1.31 2.64
N VAL A 80 4.82 0.63 2.52
CA VAL A 80 4.10 0.43 1.26
C VAL A 80 3.69 1.77 0.67
N VAL A 81 3.07 2.63 1.49
CA VAL A 81 2.58 3.95 1.04
C VAL A 81 3.71 4.79 0.47
N ARG A 82 4.85 4.88 1.16
CA ARG A 82 6.00 5.67 0.70
C ARG A 82 6.55 5.20 -0.65
N HIS A 83 6.42 3.91 -0.92
CA HIS A 83 6.96 3.31 -2.14
C HIS A 83 6.08 3.52 -3.37
N ILE A 84 4.75 3.52 -3.20
CA ILE A 84 3.81 3.44 -4.33
C ILE A 84 2.95 4.70 -4.51
N ALA A 85 2.75 5.50 -3.47
CA ALA A 85 1.77 6.59 -3.52
C ALA A 85 2.38 7.92 -3.96
N ASP A 86 1.73 8.61 -4.90
CA ASP A 86 2.04 10.00 -5.27
C ASP A 86 1.52 10.98 -4.22
N SER A 87 0.34 10.70 -3.65
CA SER A 87 -0.33 11.52 -2.63
C SER A 87 -0.92 10.65 -1.55
N ILE A 88 -0.93 11.15 -0.33
CA ILE A 88 -1.44 10.44 0.85
C ILE A 88 -2.55 11.24 1.49
N MET A 89 -3.66 10.56 1.80
CA MET A 89 -4.72 11.05 2.67
C MET A 89 -4.69 10.27 3.98
N VAL A 90 -4.43 10.96 5.07
CA VAL A 90 -4.47 10.37 6.42
C VAL A 90 -5.88 10.50 6.99
N MET A 91 -6.46 9.38 7.40
CA MET A 91 -7.78 9.33 8.02
C MET A 91 -7.69 9.05 9.53
N TYR A 92 -8.47 9.79 10.31
CA TYR A 92 -8.60 9.59 11.75
C TYR A 92 -10.06 9.75 12.17
N LEU A 93 -10.60 8.77 12.89
CA LEU A 93 -12.00 8.73 13.32
C LEU A 93 -13.02 9.02 12.20
N GLY A 94 -12.77 8.46 11.01
CA GLY A 94 -13.66 8.61 9.84
C GLY A 94 -13.53 9.94 9.10
N GLN A 95 -12.58 10.79 9.48
CA GLN A 95 -12.34 12.08 8.84
C GLN A 95 -10.95 12.13 8.19
N ALA A 96 -10.83 12.79 7.04
CA ALA A 96 -9.55 13.12 6.44
C ALA A 96 -8.92 14.27 7.24
N VAL A 97 -7.80 14.01 7.93
CA VAL A 97 -7.14 14.98 8.80
C VAL A 97 -5.95 15.66 8.14
N GLU A 98 -5.37 15.02 7.14
CA GLU A 98 -4.24 15.57 6.38
C GLU A 98 -4.20 14.96 4.99
N ILE A 99 -3.94 15.78 3.95
CA ILE A 99 -3.78 15.35 2.56
C ILE A 99 -2.61 16.13 1.97
N ALA A 100 -1.62 15.42 1.43
CA ALA A 100 -0.48 16.05 0.78
C ALA A 100 0.23 15.07 -0.17
N PRO A 101 1.08 15.58 -1.10
CA PRO A 101 2.04 14.74 -1.81
C PRO A 101 2.91 13.95 -0.84
N THR A 102 3.27 12.74 -1.22
CA THR A 102 3.98 11.77 -0.36
C THR A 102 5.22 12.37 0.28
N GLU A 103 6.13 12.94 -0.50
CA GLU A 103 7.38 13.52 0.02
C GLU A 103 7.09 14.67 1.01
N THR A 104 6.15 15.56 0.66
CA THR A 104 5.76 16.67 1.55
C THR A 104 5.22 16.16 2.88
N LEU A 105 4.41 15.11 2.86
CA LEU A 105 3.82 14.57 4.08
C LEU A 105 4.88 13.90 4.98
N PHE A 106 5.86 13.22 4.40
CA PHE A 106 6.94 12.60 5.16
C PHE A 106 7.93 13.63 5.76
N GLU A 107 8.15 14.77 5.09
CA GLU A 107 9.08 15.81 5.55
C GLU A 107 8.41 16.82 6.48
N HIS A 108 7.16 17.18 6.22
CA HIS A 108 6.47 18.32 6.84
C HIS A 108 5.06 17.97 7.34
N THR A 109 4.93 16.86 8.08
CA THR A 109 3.66 16.52 8.75
C THR A 109 3.18 17.63 9.68
N LEU A 110 1.92 18.01 9.57
CA LEU A 110 1.31 19.06 10.37
C LEU A 110 0.42 18.50 11.48
N HIS A 111 -0.44 17.54 11.17
CA HIS A 111 -1.43 17.02 12.11
C HIS A 111 -0.77 16.13 13.20
N PRO A 112 -1.13 16.29 14.48
CA PRO A 112 -0.53 15.52 15.58
C PRO A 112 -0.65 14.00 15.42
N TYR A 113 -1.79 13.53 14.91
CA TYR A 113 -2.01 12.09 14.63
C TYR A 113 -1.06 11.58 13.56
N THR A 114 -0.88 12.31 12.46
CA THR A 114 0.05 11.93 11.37
C THR A 114 1.49 11.88 11.89
N LYS A 115 1.89 12.85 12.74
CA LYS A 115 3.20 12.84 13.41
C LYS A 115 3.41 11.60 14.26
N ALA A 116 2.39 11.25 15.07
CA ALA A 116 2.44 10.06 15.91
C ALA A 116 2.54 8.78 15.04
N LEU A 117 1.75 8.70 13.97
CA LEU A 117 1.74 7.57 13.05
C LEU A 117 3.12 7.37 12.39
N PHE A 118 3.74 8.43 11.88
CA PHE A 118 5.04 8.38 11.23
C PHE A 118 6.20 8.15 12.20
N SER A 119 6.09 8.61 13.45
CA SER A 119 7.09 8.33 14.48
C SER A 119 7.14 6.85 14.90
N ALA A 120 6.09 6.09 14.61
CA ALA A 120 6.03 4.65 14.86
C ALA A 120 6.75 3.83 13.79
N ILE A 121 7.10 4.42 12.64
CA ILE A 121 7.89 3.73 11.60
C ILE A 121 9.27 3.40 12.17
N PRO A 122 9.72 2.13 12.14
CA PRO A 122 11.07 1.77 12.54
C PRO A 122 12.09 2.50 11.66
N SER A 123 12.85 3.45 12.22
CA SER A 123 13.99 4.03 11.49
C SER A 123 15.18 3.10 11.65
N VAL A 124 15.90 2.85 10.55
CA VAL A 124 17.16 2.10 10.56
C VAL A 124 18.28 2.91 11.24
N ASP A 125 18.04 4.17 11.56
CA ASP A 125 19.00 5.06 12.21
C ASP A 125 19.05 4.78 13.72
N ILE A 126 20.02 3.95 14.11
CA ILE A 126 20.27 3.52 15.50
C ILE A 126 20.62 4.70 16.44
N HIS A 127 20.90 5.87 15.90
CA HIS A 127 21.31 7.06 16.66
C HIS A 127 20.18 8.08 16.89
N LYS A 128 19.00 7.90 16.26
CA LYS A 128 17.85 8.77 16.58
C LYS A 128 17.18 8.31 17.86
N PRO A 129 17.15 9.13 18.93
CA PRO A 129 16.37 8.81 20.12
C PRO A 129 14.90 8.70 19.70
N ARG A 130 14.26 7.58 20.07
CA ARG A 130 12.80 7.41 19.92
C ARG A 130 12.11 8.58 20.65
N ALA A 131 11.44 9.44 19.90
CA ALA A 131 10.62 10.48 20.49
C ALA A 131 9.51 9.81 21.31
N ALA A 132 9.58 9.92 22.63
CA ALA A 132 8.54 9.45 23.53
C ALA A 132 7.31 10.36 23.38
N ILE A 133 6.46 10.07 22.40
CA ILE A 133 5.25 10.88 22.11
C ILE A 133 4.06 10.48 23.01
N TRP A 134 4.19 9.40 23.77
CA TRP A 134 3.12 8.94 24.65
C TRP A 134 3.21 9.60 26.03
N GLY A 135 2.32 10.51 26.32
CA GLY A 135 1.98 10.89 27.70
C GLY A 135 1.80 12.35 28.06
N LYS A 136 2.05 13.33 27.18
CA LYS A 136 1.96 14.76 27.59
C LYS A 136 1.03 15.67 26.77
N GLN A 137 0.38 15.20 25.72
CA GLN A 137 -0.44 16.07 24.86
C GLN A 137 -1.95 15.78 24.84
N PHE A 138 -2.43 14.84 25.65
CA PHE A 138 -3.86 14.55 25.78
C PHE A 138 -4.33 14.67 27.25
N ARG A 139 -4.07 15.83 27.88
CA ARG A 139 -4.78 16.27 29.09
C ARG A 139 -5.46 17.59 28.81
#